data_d2a8b5209bbba950028b0ebdc188d63d
#
_entry.id   d2a8b5209bbba950028b0ebdc188d63d
#
_cell.length_a   1.000
_cell.length_b   1.000
_cell.length_c   1.000
_cell.angle_alpha   90.00
_cell.angle_beta   90.00
_cell.angle_gamma   90.00
#
_symmetry.space_group_name_H-M   'P 1'
#
loop_
_entity.id
_entity.type
_entity.pdbx_description
1 polymer ?
#
loop_
_entity_poly.entity_id
_entity_poly.type
_entity_poly.pdbx_seq_one_letter_code
_entity_poly.pdbx_strand_id
1 'polypeptide(L)'
;MLLWQTPIVDRTQVDVDEVNALKGIAWDDMTEEQKTAWSKGLKGALNESDLERIENNIHLLSEVLELGLVTYDGNIPYIPNLSYWSNLILNVSTIRTSYSVHSDTPQVPDAPINVFSKVNDIEKILLDIYEIILTNFYYESLDELTMGDEVGLVL
;
A
#
# COMPACT_ATOMS: atom_id res chain seq x y z
N MET A 1 -0.27 15.08 9.96
CA MET A 1 0.32 15.04 8.61
C MET A 1 0.45 13.58 8.20
N LEU A 2 -0.25 13.18 7.15
CA LEU A 2 -0.11 11.82 6.59
C LEU A 2 1.27 11.69 5.95
N LEU A 3 1.94 10.58 6.24
CA LEU A 3 3.24 10.25 5.65
C LEU A 3 3.09 8.96 4.85
N TRP A 4 3.76 8.91 3.71
CA TRP A 4 3.85 7.69 2.92
C TRP A 4 4.49 6.57 3.73
N GLN A 5 3.85 5.41 3.74
CA GLN A 5 4.37 4.20 4.38
C GLN A 5 4.84 3.23 3.29
N THR A 6 6.07 2.74 3.43
CA THR A 6 6.67 1.85 2.44
C THR A 6 5.86 0.57 2.26
N PRO A 7 5.34 0.30 1.05
CA PRO A 7 4.58 -0.91 0.76
C PRO A 7 5.41 -2.19 0.85
N ILE A 8 4.76 -3.32 1.14
CA ILE A 8 5.35 -4.65 1.09
C ILE A 8 4.79 -5.36 -0.15
N VAL A 9 5.61 -5.47 -1.20
CA VAL A 9 5.20 -5.99 -2.51
C VAL A 9 5.81 -7.36 -2.84
N ASP A 10 6.56 -7.94 -1.91
CA ASP A 10 7.41 -9.11 -2.11
C ASP A 10 7.04 -10.29 -1.19
N ARG A 11 5.77 -10.38 -0.75
CA ARG A 11 5.28 -11.56 -0.04
C ARG A 11 5.32 -12.78 -0.95
N THR A 12 5.70 -13.92 -0.38
CA THR A 12 5.87 -15.18 -1.10
C THR A 12 5.11 -16.31 -0.45
N GLN A 13 5.01 -17.45 -1.13
CA GLN A 13 4.45 -18.67 -0.54
C GLN A 13 5.26 -19.14 0.68
N VAL A 14 6.57 -18.92 0.69
CA VAL A 14 7.44 -19.27 1.84
C VAL A 14 7.03 -18.52 3.09
N ASP A 15 6.72 -17.21 2.96
CA ASP A 15 6.23 -16.39 4.07
C ASP A 15 4.89 -16.94 4.62
N VAL A 16 3.99 -17.39 3.74
CA VAL A 16 2.70 -18.00 4.13
C VAL A 16 2.91 -19.35 4.83
N ASP A 17 3.83 -20.16 4.33
CA ASP A 17 4.15 -21.48 4.90
C ASP A 17 4.75 -21.34 6.30
N GLU A 18 5.56 -20.30 6.56
CA GLU A 18 6.05 -19.95 7.89
C GLU A 18 4.90 -19.64 8.86
N VAL A 19 3.93 -18.83 8.45
CA VAL A 19 2.72 -18.55 9.26
C VAL A 19 1.96 -19.82 9.57
N ASN A 20 1.76 -20.69 8.57
CA ASN A 20 1.03 -21.94 8.75
C ASN A 20 1.75 -22.92 9.68
N ALA A 21 3.08 -22.97 9.61
CA ALA A 21 3.89 -23.77 10.52
C ALA A 21 3.72 -23.31 11.98
N LEU A 22 3.77 -21.99 12.22
CA LEU A 22 3.61 -21.44 13.56
C LEU A 22 2.18 -21.57 14.11
N LYS A 23 1.16 -21.48 13.26
CA LYS A 23 -0.25 -21.72 13.67
C LYS A 23 -0.48 -23.12 14.24
N GLY A 24 0.33 -24.10 13.86
CA GLY A 24 0.26 -25.48 14.36
C GLY A 24 0.89 -25.68 15.74
N ILE A 25 1.59 -24.68 16.28
CA ILE A 25 2.31 -24.75 17.56
C ILE A 25 1.48 -24.02 18.62
N ALA A 26 1.24 -24.67 19.78
CA ALA A 26 0.61 -24.01 20.91
C ALA A 26 1.52 -22.89 21.45
N TRP A 27 0.95 -21.80 21.93
CA TRP A 27 1.71 -20.64 22.41
C TRP A 27 2.79 -20.99 23.44
N ASP A 28 2.47 -21.90 24.39
CA ASP A 28 3.38 -22.31 25.44
C ASP A 28 4.53 -23.17 24.91
N ASP A 29 4.37 -23.81 23.76
CA ASP A 29 5.36 -24.65 23.09
C ASP A 29 6.24 -23.85 22.09
N MET A 30 5.91 -22.59 21.82
CA MET A 30 6.72 -21.72 20.96
C MET A 30 8.00 -21.27 21.65
N THR A 31 9.08 -21.15 20.89
CA THR A 31 10.31 -20.48 21.35
C THR A 31 10.08 -18.98 21.54
N GLU A 32 10.95 -18.31 22.28
CA GLU A 32 10.84 -16.86 22.50
C GLU A 32 11.01 -16.07 21.19
N GLU A 33 11.84 -16.55 20.24
CA GLU A 33 11.98 -15.98 18.92
C GLU A 33 10.67 -16.10 18.11
N GLN A 34 10.01 -17.26 18.16
CA GLN A 34 8.72 -17.51 17.50
C GLN A 34 7.62 -16.63 18.09
N LYS A 35 7.53 -16.51 19.41
CA LYS A 35 6.59 -15.61 20.10
C LYS A 35 6.82 -14.16 19.71
N THR A 36 8.08 -13.75 19.64
CA THR A 36 8.43 -12.38 19.23
C THR A 36 8.05 -12.10 17.78
N ALA A 37 8.35 -13.04 16.87
CA ALA A 37 7.99 -12.92 15.45
C ALA A 37 6.46 -12.85 15.28
N TRP A 38 5.72 -13.73 15.96
CA TRP A 38 4.26 -13.75 15.94
C TRP A 38 3.66 -12.44 16.44
N SER A 39 4.17 -11.91 17.55
CA SER A 39 3.69 -10.66 18.17
C SER A 39 3.98 -9.41 17.33
N LYS A 40 5.04 -9.42 16.52
CA LYS A 40 5.39 -8.33 15.58
C LYS A 40 4.57 -8.37 14.29
N GLY A 41 3.89 -9.49 14.03
CA GLY A 41 3.24 -9.75 12.75
C GLY A 41 4.20 -10.38 11.74
N LEU A 42 3.79 -11.50 11.18
CA LEU A 42 4.56 -12.23 10.17
C LEU A 42 4.21 -11.71 8.77
N LYS A 43 5.21 -11.61 7.90
CA LYS A 43 5.06 -11.09 6.52
C LYS A 43 4.03 -11.88 5.70
N GLY A 44 3.91 -13.18 5.92
CA GLY A 44 2.95 -14.05 5.22
C GLY A 44 1.51 -13.97 5.76
N ALA A 45 1.28 -13.29 6.88
CA ALA A 45 -0.05 -13.00 7.40
C ALA A 45 -0.51 -11.62 6.92
N LEU A 46 -1.82 -11.44 6.81
CA LEU A 46 -2.40 -10.12 6.67
C LEU A 46 -2.65 -9.55 8.08
N ASN A 47 -1.77 -8.67 8.51
CA ASN A 47 -1.81 -8.06 9.82
C ASN A 47 -2.65 -6.78 9.81
N GLU A 48 -3.12 -6.33 10.96
CA GLU A 48 -3.79 -5.03 11.10
C GLU A 48 -2.91 -3.89 10.58
N SER A 49 -1.62 -3.92 10.91
CA SER A 49 -0.63 -2.94 10.42
C SER A 49 -0.48 -2.91 8.89
N ASP A 50 -0.74 -4.02 8.19
CA ASP A 50 -0.76 -4.04 6.72
C ASP A 50 -1.96 -3.27 6.18
N LEU A 51 -3.12 -3.46 6.79
CA LEU A 51 -4.34 -2.75 6.42
C LEU A 51 -4.23 -1.25 6.75
N GLU A 52 -3.69 -0.91 7.92
CA GLU A 52 -3.42 0.48 8.30
C GLU A 52 -2.50 1.17 7.30
N ARG A 53 -1.43 0.51 6.88
CA ARG A 53 -0.49 1.02 5.86
C ARG A 53 -1.18 1.25 4.51
N ILE A 54 -1.97 0.27 4.05
CA ILE A 54 -2.70 0.36 2.78
C ILE A 54 -3.71 1.52 2.83
N GLU A 55 -4.53 1.60 3.87
CA GLU A 55 -5.53 2.67 4.04
C GLU A 55 -4.89 4.05 4.16
N ASN A 56 -3.77 4.17 4.89
CA ASN A 56 -3.01 5.41 4.99
C ASN A 56 -2.49 5.86 3.61
N ASN A 57 -1.94 4.94 2.82
CA ASN A 57 -1.43 5.24 1.49
C ASN A 57 -2.55 5.59 0.50
N ILE A 58 -3.70 4.92 0.59
CA ILE A 58 -4.91 5.27 -0.17
C ILE A 58 -5.37 6.68 0.19
N HIS A 59 -5.44 7.01 1.49
CA HIS A 59 -5.85 8.33 1.94
C HIS A 59 -4.90 9.42 1.40
N LEU A 60 -3.59 9.22 1.54
CA LEU A 60 -2.59 10.17 1.03
C LEU A 60 -2.72 10.38 -0.48
N LEU A 61 -2.85 9.31 -1.26
CA LEU A 61 -3.04 9.42 -2.71
C LEU A 61 -4.39 10.06 -3.06
N SER A 62 -5.44 9.80 -2.31
CA SER A 62 -6.74 10.45 -2.46
C SER A 62 -6.66 11.97 -2.25
N GLU A 63 -5.88 12.42 -1.26
CA GLU A 63 -5.66 13.86 -1.04
C GLU A 63 -4.84 14.48 -2.16
N VAL A 64 -3.73 13.86 -2.55
CA VAL A 64 -2.82 14.37 -3.59
C VAL A 64 -3.52 14.45 -4.96
N LEU A 65 -4.38 13.48 -5.28
CA LEU A 65 -5.11 13.40 -6.54
C LEU A 65 -6.51 14.04 -6.48
N GLU A 66 -6.88 14.62 -5.34
CA GLU A 66 -8.17 15.28 -5.09
C GLU A 66 -9.40 14.39 -5.39
N LEU A 67 -9.31 13.09 -5.06
CA LEU A 67 -10.33 12.09 -5.41
C LEU A 67 -11.50 12.03 -4.42
N GLY A 68 -11.34 12.53 -3.19
CA GLY A 68 -12.38 12.51 -2.16
C GLY A 68 -12.82 11.11 -1.74
N LEU A 69 -11.91 10.14 -1.72
CA LEU A 69 -12.23 8.75 -1.37
C LEU A 69 -12.56 8.59 0.11
N VAL A 70 -13.50 7.68 0.40
CA VAL A 70 -13.84 7.30 1.77
C VAL A 70 -12.89 6.18 2.22
N THR A 71 -12.06 6.47 3.22
CA THR A 71 -11.11 5.52 3.81
C THR A 71 -11.55 5.13 5.23
N TYR A 72 -11.05 4.01 5.71
CA TYR A 72 -11.31 3.52 7.08
C TYR A 72 -10.29 4.02 8.10
N ASP A 73 -9.79 5.23 7.94
CA ASP A 73 -8.74 5.83 8.78
C ASP A 73 -9.04 5.63 10.28
N GLY A 74 -8.23 4.80 10.94
CA GLY A 74 -8.37 4.44 12.36
C GLY A 74 -9.60 3.59 12.73
N ASN A 75 -10.42 3.14 11.77
CA ASN A 75 -11.65 2.36 12.00
C ASN A 75 -11.68 1.05 11.20
N ILE A 76 -10.54 0.42 10.99
CA ILE A 76 -10.46 -0.85 10.28
C ILE A 76 -11.19 -1.93 11.09
N PRO A 77 -12.10 -2.71 10.47
CA PRO A 77 -12.80 -3.77 11.18
C PRO A 77 -11.80 -4.84 11.65
N TYR A 78 -11.93 -5.30 12.90
CA TYR A 78 -11.09 -6.38 13.43
C TYR A 78 -11.10 -7.64 12.54
N ILE A 79 -12.26 -7.94 11.95
CA ILE A 79 -12.38 -8.96 10.89
C ILE A 79 -12.93 -8.25 9.66
N PRO A 80 -12.11 -8.00 8.62
CA PRO A 80 -12.57 -7.37 7.40
C PRO A 80 -13.68 -8.17 6.73
N ASN A 81 -14.81 -7.54 6.52
CA ASN A 81 -15.98 -8.11 5.86
C ASN A 81 -15.98 -7.77 4.35
N LEU A 82 -16.96 -8.32 3.62
CA LEU A 82 -17.06 -8.09 2.18
C LEU A 82 -17.26 -6.61 1.82
N SER A 83 -17.99 -5.85 2.66
CA SER A 83 -18.22 -4.42 2.44
C SER A 83 -16.91 -3.63 2.56
N TYR A 84 -16.08 -3.95 3.54
CA TYR A 84 -14.73 -3.39 3.69
C TYR A 84 -13.87 -3.67 2.45
N TRP A 85 -13.78 -4.94 2.04
CA TRP A 85 -13.01 -5.32 0.86
C TRP A 85 -13.50 -4.64 -0.41
N SER A 86 -14.80 -4.55 -0.61
CA SER A 86 -15.38 -3.89 -1.78
C SER A 86 -15.05 -2.40 -1.82
N ASN A 87 -15.07 -1.72 -0.68
CA ASN A 87 -14.67 -0.31 -0.59
C ASN A 87 -13.17 -0.13 -0.87
N LEU A 88 -12.31 -0.94 -0.25
CA LEU A 88 -10.87 -0.87 -0.47
C LEU A 88 -10.52 -1.09 -1.95
N ILE A 89 -11.09 -2.11 -2.59
CA ILE A 89 -10.88 -2.40 -4.01
C ILE A 89 -11.39 -1.25 -4.89
N LEU A 90 -12.55 -0.67 -4.57
CA LEU A 90 -13.08 0.49 -5.29
C LEU A 90 -12.12 1.68 -5.20
N ASN A 91 -11.58 1.97 -4.01
CA ASN A 91 -10.61 3.03 -3.80
C ASN A 91 -9.34 2.80 -4.62
N VAL A 92 -8.76 1.60 -4.57
CA VAL A 92 -7.57 1.23 -5.36
C VAL A 92 -7.85 1.35 -6.87
N SER A 93 -9.02 0.90 -7.32
CA SER A 93 -9.44 1.02 -8.73
C SER A 93 -9.55 2.47 -9.16
N THR A 94 -10.14 3.32 -8.33
CA THR A 94 -10.28 4.76 -8.61
C THR A 94 -8.92 5.43 -8.70
N ILE A 95 -8.02 5.15 -7.76
CA ILE A 95 -6.63 5.67 -7.79
C ILE A 95 -5.92 5.20 -9.07
N ARG A 96 -5.98 3.90 -9.40
CA ARG A 96 -5.32 3.33 -10.56
C ARG A 96 -5.80 3.94 -11.89
N THR A 97 -7.07 4.28 -11.98
CA THR A 97 -7.68 4.84 -13.20
C THR A 97 -7.57 6.36 -13.30
N SER A 98 -7.28 7.04 -12.19
CA SER A 98 -7.12 8.51 -12.16
C SER A 98 -5.77 8.98 -12.70
N TYR A 99 -4.80 8.08 -12.85
CA TYR A 99 -3.44 8.40 -13.29
C TYR A 99 -2.93 7.40 -14.34
N SER A 100 -1.99 7.84 -15.18
CA SER A 100 -1.31 6.93 -16.11
C SER A 100 -0.37 6.01 -15.33
N VAL A 101 -0.48 4.69 -15.57
CA VAL A 101 0.34 3.68 -14.92
C VAL A 101 1.28 3.00 -15.91
N HIS A 102 2.35 2.39 -15.39
CA HIS A 102 3.25 1.57 -16.21
C HIS A 102 2.54 0.31 -16.72
N SER A 103 3.02 -0.25 -17.82
CA SER A 103 2.43 -1.46 -18.44
C SER A 103 2.52 -2.69 -17.55
N ASP A 104 3.46 -2.72 -16.61
CA ASP A 104 3.68 -3.79 -15.64
C ASP A 104 2.98 -3.57 -14.29
N THR A 105 2.31 -2.43 -14.11
CA THR A 105 1.47 -2.21 -12.95
C THR A 105 0.32 -3.20 -12.93
N PRO A 106 0.12 -3.95 -11.82
CA PRO A 106 -0.90 -4.99 -11.74
C PRO A 106 -2.31 -4.49 -12.05
N GLN A 107 -3.18 -5.41 -12.46
CA GLN A 107 -4.62 -5.16 -12.46
C GLN A 107 -5.15 -5.18 -11.03
N VAL A 108 -6.20 -4.41 -10.78
CA VAL A 108 -6.86 -4.40 -9.47
C VAL A 108 -7.46 -5.77 -9.20
N PRO A 109 -7.10 -6.43 -8.08
CA PRO A 109 -7.66 -7.74 -7.76
C PRO A 109 -9.14 -7.63 -7.38
N ASP A 110 -9.86 -8.74 -7.50
CA ASP A 110 -11.23 -8.86 -7.02
C ASP A 110 -11.30 -9.19 -5.51
N ALA A 111 -12.38 -8.78 -4.86
CA ALA A 111 -12.66 -9.15 -3.46
C ALA A 111 -13.17 -10.61 -3.36
N PRO A 112 -12.92 -11.31 -2.24
CA PRO A 112 -12.15 -10.89 -1.08
C PRO A 112 -10.64 -10.98 -1.29
N ILE A 113 -9.89 -10.25 -0.46
CA ILE A 113 -8.41 -10.33 -0.46
C ILE A 113 -8.01 -11.48 0.47
N ASN A 114 -7.78 -12.64 -0.10
CA ASN A 114 -7.59 -13.90 0.61
C ASN A 114 -6.28 -14.64 0.26
N VAL A 115 -5.45 -14.05 -0.60
CA VAL A 115 -4.14 -14.57 -0.98
C VAL A 115 -3.11 -13.45 -1.01
N PHE A 116 -1.86 -13.76 -0.68
CA PHE A 116 -0.77 -12.78 -0.57
C PHE A 116 -0.51 -12.02 -1.89
N SER A 117 -0.69 -12.66 -3.03
CA SER A 117 -0.49 -12.01 -4.33
C SER A 117 -1.45 -10.83 -4.54
N LYS A 118 -2.70 -10.95 -4.12
CA LYS A 118 -3.67 -9.84 -4.18
C LYS A 118 -3.24 -8.64 -3.30
N VAL A 119 -2.65 -8.91 -2.14
CA VAL A 119 -2.11 -7.86 -1.26
C VAL A 119 -0.91 -7.19 -1.93
N ASN A 120 0.02 -7.99 -2.50
CA ASN A 120 1.15 -7.46 -3.23
C ASN A 120 0.71 -6.59 -4.42
N ASP A 121 -0.31 -7.02 -5.17
CA ASP A 121 -0.85 -6.27 -6.31
C ASP A 121 -1.43 -4.92 -5.88
N ILE A 122 -2.20 -4.87 -4.79
CA ILE A 122 -2.73 -3.63 -4.22
C ILE A 122 -1.59 -2.69 -3.85
N GLU A 123 -0.63 -3.17 -3.06
CA GLU A 123 0.48 -2.35 -2.60
C GLU A 123 1.39 -1.91 -3.76
N LYS A 124 1.58 -2.75 -4.79
CA LYS A 124 2.34 -2.39 -6.00
C LYS A 124 1.64 -1.31 -6.82
N ILE A 125 0.31 -1.37 -6.98
CA ILE A 125 -0.46 -0.32 -7.65
C ILE A 125 -0.26 1.03 -6.96
N LEU A 126 -0.40 1.07 -5.63
CA LEU A 126 -0.23 2.31 -4.87
C LEU A 126 1.20 2.84 -4.97
N LEU A 127 2.21 1.95 -4.90
CA LEU A 127 3.62 2.31 -5.03
C LEU A 127 3.92 2.91 -6.41
N ASP A 128 3.48 2.26 -7.49
CA ASP A 128 3.75 2.73 -8.86
C ASP A 128 3.19 4.13 -9.09
N ILE A 129 1.97 4.37 -8.64
CA ILE A 129 1.34 5.69 -8.78
C ILE A 129 2.07 6.74 -7.94
N TYR A 130 2.43 6.41 -6.71
CA TYR A 130 3.19 7.31 -5.86
C TYR A 130 4.55 7.68 -6.48
N GLU A 131 5.29 6.72 -7.02
CA GLU A 131 6.58 6.94 -7.68
C GLU A 131 6.43 7.80 -8.95
N ILE A 132 5.39 7.59 -9.75
CA ILE A 132 5.10 8.40 -10.94
C ILE A 132 4.80 9.85 -10.56
N ILE A 133 3.97 10.06 -9.52
CA ILE A 133 3.63 11.40 -9.02
C ILE A 133 4.90 12.12 -8.54
N LEU A 134 5.74 11.46 -7.75
CA LEU A 134 7.01 12.03 -7.27
C LEU A 134 7.94 12.41 -8.42
N THR A 135 8.05 11.55 -9.42
CA THR A 135 8.88 11.79 -10.61
C THR A 135 8.39 13.00 -11.38
N ASN A 136 7.10 13.11 -11.64
CA ASN A 136 6.49 14.23 -12.35
C ASN A 136 6.67 15.55 -11.57
N PHE A 137 6.42 15.53 -10.27
CA PHE A 137 6.62 16.68 -9.40
C PHE A 137 8.08 17.18 -9.42
N TYR A 138 9.04 16.25 -9.42
CA TYR A 138 10.46 16.60 -9.49
C TYR A 138 10.83 17.28 -10.81
N TYR A 139 10.33 16.78 -11.94
CA TYR A 139 10.57 17.39 -13.25
C TYR A 139 9.92 18.78 -13.39
N GLU A 140 8.68 18.93 -12.96
CA GLU A 140 8.00 20.24 -12.95
C GLU A 140 8.76 21.26 -12.11
N SER A 141 9.26 20.87 -10.94
CA SER A 141 10.05 21.77 -10.07
C SER A 141 11.39 22.16 -10.69
N LEU A 142 12.03 21.27 -11.47
CA LEU A 142 13.26 21.59 -12.20
C LEU A 142 13.02 22.56 -13.37
N ASP A 143 11.91 22.38 -14.09
CA ASP A 143 11.53 23.28 -15.18
C ASP A 143 11.25 24.69 -14.68
N GLU A 144 10.58 24.85 -13.54
CA GLU A 144 10.37 26.15 -12.89
C GLU A 144 11.68 26.80 -12.46
N LEU A 145 12.64 26.04 -11.93
CA LEU A 145 13.96 26.54 -11.53
C LEU A 145 14.78 26.99 -12.73
N THR A 146 14.78 26.21 -13.82
CA THR A 146 15.51 26.58 -15.05
C THR A 146 14.90 27.81 -15.72
N MET A 147 13.60 27.95 -15.74
CA MET A 147 12.95 29.16 -16.28
C MET A 147 13.23 30.40 -15.44
N GLY A 148 13.32 30.24 -14.11
CA GLY A 148 13.70 31.34 -13.20
C GLY A 148 15.14 31.79 -13.39
N ASP A 149 16.07 30.88 -13.63
CA ASP A 149 17.46 31.18 -13.87
C ASP A 149 17.71 31.88 -15.22
N GLU A 150 16.95 31.51 -16.26
CA GLU A 150 17.04 32.19 -17.58
C GLU A 150 16.54 33.63 -17.52
N VAL A 151 15.50 33.92 -16.74
CA VAL A 151 15.00 35.27 -16.54
C VAL A 151 15.98 36.12 -15.74
N GLY A 152 16.77 35.50 -14.83
CA GLY A 152 17.82 36.18 -14.08
C GLY A 152 19.04 36.55 -14.88
N LEU A 153 19.29 35.90 -16.03
CA LEU A 153 20.44 36.17 -16.91
C LEU A 153 20.16 37.30 -17.93
N VAL A 154 18.94 37.75 -18.10
CA VAL A 154 18.53 38.79 -19.04
C VAL A 154 18.56 40.21 -18.43
N LEU A 155 18.73 40.29 -17.12
CA LEU A 155 18.87 41.55 -16.39
C LEU A 155 20.34 41.93 -16.19
#